data_c1d29738ba0f7a5a55b533e6254ccee9
#
_entry.id   c1d29738ba0f7a5a55b533e6254ccee9
#
_cell.length_a   1.000
_cell.length_b   1.000
_cell.length_c   1.000
_cell.angle_alpha   90.00
_cell.angle_beta   90.00
_cell.angle_gamma   90.00
#
_symmetry.space_group_name_H-M   'P 1'
#
loop_
_entity.id
_entity.type
_entity.pdbx_description
1 polymer ?
#
loop_
_entity_poly.entity_id
_entity_poly.type
_entity_poly.pdbx_seq_one_letter_code
_entity_poly.pdbx_strand_id
1 'polypeptide(L)'
;IGQYILYFINHHKELIMKKIITFIGILTLSSISVAAQNYEVGMGTNHGGILGGSISTELNENTEIFAGLGLTSGDGIGFVIGSKLWLNDNMRLIANYGYNCTVKTIGTTTTYKDYNGLNVGAGYSFGGKDSSGASVDLMLTNQSDCRKAASQKSKTEIKLALGYRF
;
A
#
# COMPACT_ATOMS: atom_id res chain seq x y z
N ILE A 1 31.22 -27.82 19.43
CA ILE A 1 29.89 -28.07 20.04
C ILE A 1 29.26 -26.74 20.47
N GLY A 2 29.99 -25.80 21.12
CA GLY A 2 29.43 -24.53 21.60
C GLY A 2 28.87 -23.59 20.51
N GLN A 3 29.48 -23.52 19.33
CA GLN A 3 29.00 -22.67 18.23
C GLN A 3 27.69 -23.13 17.61
N TYR A 4 27.44 -24.43 17.55
CA TYR A 4 26.16 -24.97 17.03
C TYR A 4 24.99 -24.73 17.97
N ILE A 5 25.22 -24.75 19.29
CA ILE A 5 24.20 -24.46 20.28
C ILE A 5 23.80 -23.00 20.25
N LEU A 6 24.74 -22.06 20.11
CA LEU A 6 24.46 -20.62 19.96
C LEU A 6 23.71 -20.30 18.68
N TYR A 7 24.05 -20.95 17.57
CA TYR A 7 23.33 -20.77 16.28
C TYR A 7 21.87 -21.26 16.40
N PHE A 8 21.66 -22.42 17.04
CA PHE A 8 20.32 -22.98 17.20
C PHE A 8 19.43 -22.10 18.10
N ILE A 9 19.98 -21.54 19.18
CA ILE A 9 19.28 -20.64 20.09
C ILE A 9 18.90 -19.31 19.41
N ASN A 10 19.80 -18.75 18.61
CA ASN A 10 19.54 -17.50 17.89
C ASN A 10 18.49 -17.69 16.80
N HIS A 11 18.55 -18.79 16.05
CA HIS A 11 17.56 -19.08 15.02
C HIS A 11 16.15 -19.31 15.59
N HIS A 12 16.06 -19.98 16.74
CA HIS A 12 14.77 -20.15 17.44
C HIS A 12 14.21 -18.84 18.00
N LYS A 13 15.03 -17.94 18.52
CA LYS A 13 14.59 -16.62 18.98
C LYS A 13 14.04 -15.76 17.84
N GLU A 14 14.69 -15.74 16.68
CA GLU A 14 14.16 -15.03 15.49
C GLU A 14 12.82 -15.59 15.02
N LEU A 15 12.67 -16.91 15.00
CA LEU A 15 11.44 -17.55 14.57
C LEU A 15 10.27 -17.27 15.53
N ILE A 16 10.54 -17.29 16.83
CA ILE A 16 9.56 -16.97 17.88
C ILE A 16 9.17 -15.48 17.79
N MET A 17 10.14 -14.59 17.63
CA MET A 17 9.89 -13.15 17.53
C MET A 17 9.05 -12.81 16.30
N LYS A 18 9.33 -13.41 15.14
CA LYS A 18 8.53 -13.25 13.92
C LYS A 18 7.08 -13.73 14.12
N LYS A 19 6.89 -14.89 14.77
CA LYS A 19 5.55 -15.41 15.09
C LYS A 19 4.78 -14.53 16.07
N ILE A 20 5.45 -13.97 17.09
CA ILE A 20 4.85 -13.04 18.06
C ILE A 20 4.43 -11.74 17.39
N ILE A 21 5.28 -11.16 16.54
CA ILE A 21 4.96 -9.93 15.80
C ILE A 21 3.77 -10.16 14.86
N THR A 22 3.74 -11.30 14.15
CA THR A 22 2.61 -11.68 13.29
C THR A 22 1.32 -11.86 14.10
N PHE A 23 1.41 -12.50 15.27
CA PHE A 23 0.25 -12.75 16.14
C PHE A 23 -0.29 -11.45 16.77
N ILE A 24 0.60 -10.54 17.20
CA ILE A 24 0.23 -9.21 17.69
C ILE A 24 -0.41 -8.38 16.56
N GLY A 25 0.12 -8.44 15.35
CA GLY A 25 -0.46 -7.78 14.18
C GLY A 25 -1.87 -8.27 13.85
N ILE A 26 -2.13 -9.57 13.98
CA ILE A 26 -3.47 -10.16 13.77
C ILE A 26 -4.43 -9.79 14.90
N LEU A 27 -3.96 -9.77 16.15
CA LEU A 27 -4.77 -9.40 17.32
C LEU A 27 -5.18 -7.91 17.32
N THR A 28 -4.30 -7.02 16.88
CA THR A 28 -4.60 -5.59 16.77
C THR A 28 -5.61 -5.30 15.65
N LEU A 29 -5.62 -6.10 14.58
CA LEU A 29 -6.63 -6.04 13.51
C LEU A 29 -8.02 -6.54 13.97
N SER A 30 -8.07 -7.46 14.92
CA SER A 30 -9.35 -8.00 15.43
C SER A 30 -10.05 -7.11 16.46
N SER A 31 -9.35 -6.14 17.04
CA SER A 31 -9.88 -5.16 18.00
C SER A 31 -10.37 -3.85 17.35
N ILE A 32 -10.23 -3.70 16.03
CA ILE A 32 -10.90 -2.64 15.30
C ILE A 32 -12.38 -3.00 15.33
N SER A 33 -13.14 -2.37 16.25
CA SER A 33 -14.60 -2.43 16.25
C SER A 33 -15.08 -2.18 14.82
N VAL A 34 -16.12 -2.88 14.39
CA VAL A 34 -16.73 -2.78 13.06
C VAL A 34 -17.30 -1.37 12.87
N ALA A 35 -16.42 -0.38 12.82
CA ALA A 35 -16.70 0.92 12.23
C ALA A 35 -16.97 0.68 10.74
N ALA A 36 -17.85 1.47 10.15
CA ALA A 36 -18.24 1.33 8.75
C ALA A 36 -17.03 1.03 7.87
N GLN A 37 -17.05 -0.15 7.26
CA GLN A 37 -15.99 -0.59 6.36
C GLN A 37 -16.39 -0.20 4.94
N ASN A 38 -15.53 0.56 4.28
CA ASN A 38 -15.71 0.93 2.88
C ASN A 38 -14.77 0.07 2.02
N TYR A 39 -15.31 -0.48 0.97
CA TYR A 39 -14.56 -1.25 -0.03
C TYR A 39 -14.36 -0.39 -1.27
N GLU A 40 -13.17 -0.41 -1.82
CA GLU A 40 -12.83 0.34 -3.02
C GLU A 40 -12.05 -0.57 -3.98
N VAL A 41 -12.47 -0.62 -5.25
CA VAL A 41 -11.69 -1.27 -6.31
C VAL A 41 -11.19 -0.22 -7.27
N GLY A 42 -10.03 -0.44 -7.86
CA GLY A 42 -9.50 0.59 -8.75
C GLY A 42 -8.13 0.28 -9.31
N MET A 43 -7.53 1.31 -9.86
CA MET A 43 -6.23 1.29 -10.52
C MET A 43 -5.30 2.34 -9.89
N GLY A 44 -4.02 2.00 -9.79
CA GLY A 44 -2.98 2.93 -9.32
C GLY A 44 -2.50 2.65 -7.91
N THR A 45 -1.65 3.53 -7.41
CA THR A 45 -0.93 3.37 -6.14
C THR A 45 -1.83 3.24 -4.91
N ASN A 46 -3.05 3.78 -4.95
CA ASN A 46 -4.01 3.69 -3.85
C ASN A 46 -4.67 2.31 -3.71
N HIS A 47 -4.49 1.44 -4.71
CA HIS A 47 -5.05 0.10 -4.76
C HIS A 47 -3.96 -0.99 -4.79
N GLY A 48 -2.71 -0.62 -4.47
CA GLY A 48 -1.58 -1.54 -4.40
C GLY A 48 -1.02 -2.02 -5.74
N GLY A 49 -1.47 -1.48 -6.87
CA GLY A 49 -0.99 -1.94 -8.18
C GLY A 49 -1.70 -1.31 -9.37
N ILE A 50 -1.58 -1.97 -10.53
CA ILE A 50 -2.28 -1.55 -11.75
C ILE A 50 -3.78 -1.74 -11.59
N LEU A 51 -4.20 -2.86 -11.02
CA LEU A 51 -5.58 -3.17 -10.68
C LEU A 51 -5.58 -3.79 -9.29
N GLY A 52 -6.45 -3.32 -8.41
CA GLY A 52 -6.49 -3.84 -7.04
C GLY A 52 -7.75 -3.44 -6.30
N GLY A 53 -7.76 -3.77 -5.02
CA GLY A 53 -8.82 -3.40 -4.09
C GLY A 53 -8.25 -2.97 -2.76
N SER A 54 -8.99 -2.13 -2.08
CA SER A 54 -8.66 -1.67 -0.74
C SER A 54 -9.88 -1.69 0.16
N ILE A 55 -9.63 -1.86 1.44
CA ILE A 55 -10.59 -1.72 2.51
C ILE A 55 -10.17 -0.53 3.35
N SER A 56 -11.11 0.31 3.72
CA SER A 56 -10.89 1.41 4.64
C SER A 56 -11.85 1.37 5.81
N THR A 57 -11.39 1.93 6.93
CA THR A 57 -12.20 2.13 8.12
C THR A 57 -11.99 3.54 8.66
N GLU A 58 -13.03 4.10 9.22
CA GLU A 58 -12.98 5.41 9.83
C GLU A 58 -12.21 5.35 11.15
N LEU A 59 -11.26 6.27 11.31
CA LEU A 59 -10.57 6.52 12.57
C LEU A 59 -11.29 7.63 13.36
N ASN A 60 -11.80 8.62 12.65
CA ASN A 60 -12.66 9.69 13.15
C ASN A 60 -13.48 10.27 11.98
N GLU A 61 -14.33 11.27 12.27
CA GLU A 61 -15.25 11.89 11.30
C GLU A 61 -14.60 12.30 9.96
N ASN A 62 -13.33 12.68 9.97
CA ASN A 62 -12.63 13.18 8.78
C ASN A 62 -11.47 12.32 8.34
N THR A 63 -11.11 11.26 9.07
CA THR A 63 -9.92 10.46 8.78
C THR A 63 -10.29 9.00 8.60
N GLU A 64 -9.88 8.43 7.49
CA GLU A 64 -9.91 6.99 7.23
C GLU A 64 -8.48 6.44 7.17
N ILE A 65 -8.29 5.24 7.67
CA ILE A 65 -7.12 4.41 7.37
C ILE A 65 -7.53 3.33 6.38
N PHE A 66 -6.63 2.96 5.50
CA PHE A 66 -6.91 1.95 4.49
C PHE A 66 -5.72 1.03 4.24
N ALA A 67 -6.03 -0.17 3.78
CA ALA A 67 -5.07 -1.13 3.28
C ALA A 67 -5.60 -1.78 2.00
N GLY A 68 -4.71 -2.13 1.09
CA GLY A 68 -5.11 -2.72 -0.18
C GLY A 68 -4.05 -3.64 -0.77
N LEU A 69 -4.50 -4.45 -1.73
CA LEU A 69 -3.69 -5.36 -2.51
C LEU A 69 -4.04 -5.21 -3.98
N GLY A 70 -3.05 -5.32 -4.85
CA GLY A 70 -3.27 -5.20 -6.28
C GLY A 70 -2.23 -5.96 -7.11
N LEU A 71 -2.54 -6.13 -8.38
CA LEU A 71 -1.64 -6.74 -9.36
C LEU A 71 -0.60 -5.71 -9.81
N THR A 72 0.66 -6.09 -9.81
CA THR A 72 1.76 -5.26 -10.29
C THR A 72 2.04 -5.52 -11.78
N SER A 73 2.82 -4.66 -12.43
CA SER A 73 3.22 -4.85 -13.83
C SER A 73 4.22 -6.00 -14.04
N GLY A 74 4.73 -6.61 -12.97
CA GLY A 74 5.68 -7.72 -12.99
C GLY A 74 5.07 -9.07 -12.63
N ASP A 75 3.77 -9.27 -12.83
CA ASP A 75 3.02 -10.48 -12.44
C ASP A 75 3.08 -10.77 -10.92
N GLY A 76 3.40 -9.75 -10.12
CA GLY A 76 3.44 -9.81 -8.67
C GLY A 76 2.18 -9.26 -8.00
N ILE A 77 2.16 -9.34 -6.68
CA ILE A 77 1.15 -8.72 -5.83
C ILE A 77 1.80 -7.57 -5.09
N GLY A 78 1.30 -6.38 -5.33
CA GLY A 78 1.66 -5.18 -4.57
C GLY A 78 0.69 -4.95 -3.42
N PHE A 79 1.14 -4.17 -2.46
CA PHE A 79 0.31 -3.76 -1.33
C PHE A 79 0.32 -2.24 -1.17
N VAL A 80 -0.64 -1.73 -0.43
CA VAL A 80 -0.69 -0.34 0.01
C VAL A 80 -1.29 -0.27 1.41
N ILE A 81 -0.77 0.64 2.22
CA ILE A 81 -1.35 1.04 3.50
C ILE A 81 -1.26 2.55 3.62
N GLY A 82 -2.30 3.19 4.14
CA GLY A 82 -2.31 4.65 4.20
C GLY A 82 -3.48 5.24 4.96
N SER A 83 -3.60 6.56 4.81
CA SER A 83 -4.68 7.33 5.38
C SER A 83 -5.27 8.29 4.35
N LYS A 84 -6.56 8.59 4.50
CA LYS A 84 -7.31 9.60 3.76
C LYS A 84 -7.85 10.61 4.77
N LEU A 85 -7.55 11.89 4.54
CA LEU A 85 -8.10 13.01 5.31
C LEU A 85 -9.14 13.73 4.45
N TRP A 86 -10.40 13.65 4.82
CA TRP A 86 -11.50 14.30 4.13
C TRP A 86 -11.55 15.77 4.51
N LEU A 87 -11.44 16.64 3.53
CA LEU A 87 -11.56 18.09 3.68
C LEU A 87 -13.04 18.54 3.62
N ASN A 88 -13.82 17.78 2.90
CA ASN A 88 -15.28 17.86 2.80
C ASN A 88 -15.80 16.51 2.24
N ASP A 89 -17.10 16.41 1.97
CA ASP A 89 -17.71 15.15 1.51
C ASP A 89 -17.10 14.58 0.23
N ASN A 90 -16.50 15.40 -0.61
CA ASN A 90 -15.99 14.97 -1.92
C ASN A 90 -14.46 15.04 -2.03
N MET A 91 -13.80 15.94 -1.31
CA MET A 91 -12.35 16.17 -1.45
C MET A 91 -11.57 15.52 -0.32
N ARG A 92 -10.48 14.86 -0.68
CA ARG A 92 -9.61 14.17 0.28
C ARG A 92 -8.13 14.41 0.00
N LEU A 93 -7.32 14.48 1.06
CA LEU A 93 -5.88 14.32 1.00
C LEU A 93 -5.54 12.87 1.30
N ILE A 94 -4.50 12.35 0.66
CA ILE A 94 -4.11 10.95 0.76
C ILE A 94 -2.62 10.88 1.04
N ALA A 95 -2.25 10.05 2.01
CA ALA A 95 -0.86 9.66 2.24
C ALA A 95 -0.80 8.14 2.38
N ASN A 96 0.09 7.51 1.62
CA ASN A 96 0.24 6.06 1.68
C ASN A 96 1.69 5.60 1.48
N TYR A 97 1.95 4.37 1.89
CA TYR A 97 3.14 3.61 1.58
C TYR A 97 2.73 2.31 0.90
N GLY A 98 3.35 2.02 -0.22
CA GLY A 98 3.05 0.80 -0.97
C GLY A 98 3.68 0.78 -2.35
N TYR A 99 3.11 -0.02 -3.23
CA TYR A 99 3.60 -0.22 -4.59
C TYR A 99 3.75 1.08 -5.37
N ASN A 100 4.94 1.29 -5.89
CA ASN A 100 5.27 2.47 -6.70
C ASN A 100 5.57 2.11 -8.15
N CYS A 101 6.40 1.09 -8.37
CA CYS A 101 6.79 0.70 -9.71
C CYS A 101 7.34 -0.72 -9.76
N THR A 102 7.44 -1.25 -10.98
CA THR A 102 8.18 -2.45 -11.32
C THR A 102 9.33 -2.10 -12.23
N VAL A 103 10.53 -2.56 -11.91
CA VAL A 103 11.70 -2.45 -12.77
C VAL A 103 11.92 -3.78 -13.47
N LYS A 104 11.93 -3.72 -14.80
CA LYS A 104 12.25 -4.87 -15.67
C LYS A 104 13.73 -4.87 -15.98
N THR A 105 14.43 -5.91 -15.62
CA THR A 105 15.83 -6.14 -15.99
C THR A 105 15.88 -7.20 -17.09
N ILE A 106 16.45 -6.85 -18.22
CA ILE A 106 16.63 -7.73 -19.38
C ILE A 106 18.07 -8.21 -19.39
N GLY A 107 18.26 -9.51 -19.17
CA GLY A 107 19.54 -10.23 -19.24
C GLY A 107 19.33 -11.57 -19.95
N THR A 108 20.09 -12.59 -19.58
CA THR A 108 19.86 -13.97 -20.04
C THR A 108 18.46 -14.47 -19.66
N THR A 109 17.94 -13.97 -18.53
CA THR A 109 16.56 -14.16 -18.07
C THR A 109 15.96 -12.79 -17.76
N THR A 110 14.70 -12.58 -18.18
CA THR A 110 13.97 -11.36 -17.81
C THR A 110 13.50 -11.48 -16.36
N THR A 111 13.85 -10.50 -15.53
CA THR A 111 13.40 -10.44 -14.13
C THR A 111 12.61 -9.16 -13.87
N TYR A 112 11.60 -9.26 -13.04
CA TYR A 112 10.79 -8.14 -12.58
C TYR A 112 11.00 -7.95 -11.08
N LYS A 113 11.14 -6.70 -10.65
CA LYS A 113 11.29 -6.35 -9.24
C LYS A 113 10.39 -5.18 -8.90
N ASP A 114 9.50 -5.39 -7.93
CA ASP A 114 8.60 -4.37 -7.43
C ASP A 114 9.27 -3.53 -6.35
N TYR A 115 9.00 -2.24 -6.37
CA TYR A 115 9.48 -1.27 -5.40
C TYR A 115 8.33 -0.53 -4.76
N ASN A 116 8.43 -0.35 -3.45
CA ASN A 116 7.47 0.37 -2.64
C ASN A 116 8.02 1.75 -2.26
N GLY A 117 7.15 2.67 -1.89
CA GLY A 117 7.56 3.99 -1.45
C GLY A 117 6.40 4.81 -0.91
N LEU A 118 6.74 5.99 -0.41
CA LEU A 118 5.77 6.97 0.06
C LEU A 118 5.13 7.71 -1.10
N ASN A 119 3.81 7.88 -1.00
CA ASN A 119 3.00 8.63 -1.94
C ASN A 119 2.11 9.60 -1.15
N VAL A 120 1.96 10.80 -1.67
CA VAL A 120 1.03 11.80 -1.14
C VAL A 120 0.22 12.38 -2.28
N GLY A 121 -1.02 12.75 -2.02
CA GLY A 121 -1.85 13.27 -3.08
C GLY A 121 -3.16 13.87 -2.61
N ALA A 122 -3.98 14.23 -3.57
CA ALA A 122 -5.32 14.72 -3.34
C ALA A 122 -6.29 14.01 -4.31
N GLY A 123 -7.51 13.83 -3.86
CA GLY A 123 -8.53 13.13 -4.62
C GLY A 123 -9.90 13.75 -4.52
N TYR A 124 -10.72 13.35 -5.46
CA TYR A 124 -12.14 13.71 -5.53
C TYR A 124 -13.00 12.45 -5.66
N SER A 125 -14.01 12.32 -4.81
CA SER A 125 -15.02 11.25 -4.84
C SER A 125 -16.34 11.82 -5.36
N PHE A 126 -16.85 11.28 -6.43
CA PHE A 126 -18.11 11.72 -7.04
C PHE A 126 -19.34 11.29 -6.22
N GLY A 127 -19.22 10.21 -5.46
CA GLY A 127 -20.27 9.75 -4.54
C GLY A 127 -20.21 10.39 -3.15
N GLY A 128 -19.12 11.08 -2.83
CA GLY A 128 -18.89 11.58 -1.48
C GLY A 128 -18.19 10.54 -0.57
N LYS A 129 -18.04 10.92 0.71
CA LYS A 129 -17.37 10.11 1.74
C LYS A 129 -18.17 8.85 2.08
N ASP A 130 -19.46 9.01 2.30
CA ASP A 130 -20.35 7.98 2.88
C ASP A 130 -21.21 7.27 1.83
N SER A 131 -20.94 7.48 0.55
CA SER A 131 -21.75 6.91 -0.54
C SER A 131 -20.89 6.21 -1.59
N SER A 132 -21.51 5.29 -2.29
CA SER A 132 -20.86 4.60 -3.42
C SER A 132 -20.63 5.58 -4.57
N GLY A 133 -19.50 5.44 -5.23
CA GLY A 133 -19.20 6.30 -6.37
C GLY A 133 -17.77 6.17 -6.88
N ALA A 134 -17.58 6.71 -8.08
CA ALA A 134 -16.25 6.80 -8.68
C ALA A 134 -15.37 7.81 -7.95
N SER A 135 -14.08 7.61 -7.99
CA SER A 135 -13.09 8.53 -7.46
C SER A 135 -11.89 8.69 -8.40
N VAL A 136 -11.27 9.85 -8.31
CA VAL A 136 -10.07 10.21 -9.05
C VAL A 136 -9.06 10.81 -8.07
N ASP A 137 -7.84 10.30 -8.04
CA ASP A 137 -6.79 10.78 -7.17
C ASP A 137 -5.53 11.13 -7.99
N LEU A 138 -4.92 12.27 -7.69
CA LEU A 138 -3.62 12.67 -8.20
C LEU A 138 -2.57 12.45 -7.11
N MET A 139 -1.59 11.59 -7.38
CA MET A 139 -0.59 11.17 -6.43
C MET A 139 0.80 11.61 -6.85
N LEU A 140 1.53 12.24 -5.93
CA LEU A 140 2.96 12.49 -6.04
C LEU A 140 3.69 11.27 -5.46
N THR A 141 4.40 10.55 -6.30
CA THR A 141 5.10 9.31 -5.93
C THR A 141 6.61 9.54 -5.92
N ASN A 142 7.27 9.11 -4.86
CA ASN A 142 8.72 9.13 -4.79
C ASN A 142 9.30 7.92 -5.52
N GLN A 143 9.87 8.14 -6.68
CA GLN A 143 10.44 7.12 -7.55
C GLN A 143 11.93 6.84 -7.30
N SER A 144 12.50 7.30 -6.16
CA SER A 144 13.95 7.24 -5.93
C SER A 144 14.53 5.83 -6.04
N ASP A 145 13.86 4.83 -5.46
CA ASP A 145 14.36 3.45 -5.47
C ASP A 145 14.15 2.77 -6.83
N CYS A 146 13.04 3.07 -7.49
CA CYS A 146 12.78 2.62 -8.86
C CYS A 146 13.86 3.11 -9.84
N ARG A 147 14.20 4.38 -9.75
CA ARG A 147 15.17 5.01 -10.65
C ARG A 147 16.61 4.64 -10.34
N LYS A 148 16.96 4.46 -9.06
CA LYS A 148 18.27 3.91 -8.69
C LYS A 148 18.46 2.51 -9.29
N ALA A 149 17.45 1.65 -9.20
CA ALA A 149 17.48 0.32 -9.77
C ALA A 149 17.58 0.34 -11.32
N ALA A 150 17.00 1.36 -11.96
CA ALA A 150 17.07 1.59 -13.41
C ALA A 150 18.27 2.46 -13.82
N SER A 151 19.23 2.76 -12.92
CA SER A 151 20.39 3.65 -13.15
C SER A 151 20.00 5.05 -13.61
N GLN A 152 18.85 5.56 -13.17
CA GLN A 152 18.33 6.88 -13.51
C GLN A 152 18.35 7.82 -12.29
N LYS A 153 18.31 9.14 -12.54
CA LYS A 153 18.23 10.14 -11.45
C LYS A 153 16.89 10.03 -10.72
N SER A 154 16.96 10.15 -9.38
CA SER A 154 15.74 10.22 -8.55
C SER A 154 14.82 11.34 -9.01
N LYS A 155 13.53 11.06 -9.09
CA LYS A 155 12.49 12.03 -9.50
C LYS A 155 11.17 11.70 -8.81
N THR A 156 10.43 12.74 -8.48
CA THR A 156 9.02 12.63 -8.10
C THR A 156 8.19 12.58 -9.38
N GLU A 157 7.20 11.71 -9.44
CA GLU A 157 6.26 11.60 -10.56
C GLU A 157 4.83 11.82 -10.08
N ILE A 158 4.02 12.42 -10.96
CA ILE A 158 2.57 12.51 -10.78
C ILE A 158 1.95 11.27 -11.39
N LYS A 159 1.12 10.57 -10.61
CA LYS A 159 0.34 9.41 -11.05
C LYS A 159 -1.13 9.64 -10.81
N LEU A 160 -1.94 9.15 -11.73
CA LEU A 160 -3.38 9.09 -11.61
C LEU A 160 -3.79 7.75 -10.99
N ALA A 161 -4.68 7.79 -10.01
CA ALA A 161 -5.39 6.62 -9.54
C ALA A 161 -6.89 6.81 -9.74
N LEU A 162 -7.56 5.75 -10.13
CA LEU A 162 -9.01 5.72 -10.35
C LEU A 162 -9.60 4.63 -9.47
N GLY A 163 -10.73 4.91 -8.82
CA GLY A 163 -11.40 3.97 -7.95
C GLY A 163 -12.91 4.01 -8.05
N TYR A 164 -13.53 3.00 -7.51
CA TYR A 164 -14.97 2.95 -7.25
C TYR A 164 -15.19 2.41 -5.84
N ARG A 165 -15.88 3.18 -5.02
CA ARG A 165 -16.26 2.85 -3.65
C ARG A 165 -17.66 2.24 -3.63
N PHE A 166 -17.83 1.21 -2.82
CA PHE A 166 -19.11 0.51 -2.58
C PHE A 166 -19.69 0.87 -1.23
#